data_47c1323d6fd9d9ba5f504ecc05373bfd
#
_entry.id   47c1323d6fd9d9ba5f504ecc05373bfd
#
_cell.length_a   1.000
_cell.length_b   1.000
_cell.length_c   1.000
_cell.angle_alpha   90.00
_cell.angle_beta   90.00
_cell.angle_gamma   90.00
#
_symmetry.space_group_name_H-M   'P 1'
#
loop_
_entity.id
_entity.type
_entity.pdbx_description
1 polymer ?
#
loop_
_entity_poly.entity_id
_entity_poly.type
_entity_poly.pdbx_seq_one_letter_code
_entity_poly.pdbx_strand_id
1 'polypeptide(L)'
;EYYSRIDAIATRREDMQNKHKAFFVALNAINNATENLRAEISPRLGEYATRVMEIMTDKKYTSFDVSDGLKVSFTDESGKQKSIDFLSGGTRDMAYIAVRAALIDMLYSEKPPICFDESFAHQDNVRAGAMMRAIKYLADEGCQSFIFTCRGREAALASETVEGAGIYKLS
;
A
#
# COMPACT_ATOMS: atom_id res chain seq x y z
N GLU A 1 -22.50 -37.03 -47.11
CA GLU A 1 -22.98 -35.78 -46.46
C GLU A 1 -23.13 -35.93 -44.94
N TYR A 2 -23.74 -37.05 -44.43
CA TYR A 2 -23.92 -37.28 -43.00
C TYR A 2 -22.58 -37.52 -42.27
N TYR A 3 -21.70 -38.34 -42.81
CA TYR A 3 -20.39 -38.65 -42.23
C TYR A 3 -19.46 -37.40 -42.20
N SER A 4 -19.47 -36.56 -43.22
CA SER A 4 -18.66 -35.35 -43.25
C SER A 4 -19.10 -34.31 -42.19
N ARG A 5 -20.39 -34.30 -41.82
CA ARG A 5 -20.90 -33.46 -40.72
C ARG A 5 -20.48 -33.99 -39.35
N ILE A 6 -20.44 -35.31 -39.17
CA ILE A 6 -19.98 -35.94 -37.93
C ILE A 6 -18.48 -35.62 -37.70
N ASP A 7 -17.66 -35.78 -38.75
CA ASP A 7 -16.23 -35.49 -38.70
C ASP A 7 -15.96 -34.03 -38.39
N ALA A 8 -16.69 -33.08 -39.00
CA ALA A 8 -16.57 -31.68 -38.73
C ALA A 8 -16.93 -31.31 -37.25
N ILE A 9 -17.96 -31.94 -36.71
CA ILE A 9 -18.36 -31.77 -35.31
C ILE A 9 -17.31 -32.37 -34.37
N ALA A 10 -16.75 -33.51 -34.68
CA ALA A 10 -15.71 -34.16 -33.88
C ALA A 10 -14.44 -33.29 -33.82
N THR A 11 -13.99 -32.80 -34.99
CA THR A 11 -12.83 -31.89 -35.08
C THR A 11 -13.06 -30.60 -34.26
N ARG A 12 -14.24 -29.98 -34.42
CA ARG A 12 -14.57 -28.77 -33.67
C ARG A 12 -14.60 -29.01 -32.16
N ARG A 13 -15.10 -30.16 -31.73
CA ARG A 13 -15.09 -30.53 -30.29
C ARG A 13 -13.68 -30.71 -29.78
N GLU A 14 -12.80 -31.36 -30.53
CA GLU A 14 -11.40 -31.54 -30.16
C GLU A 14 -10.67 -30.18 -30.06
N ASP A 15 -10.86 -29.27 -31.02
CA ASP A 15 -10.33 -27.93 -30.98
C ASP A 15 -10.80 -27.14 -29.75
N MET A 16 -12.10 -27.26 -29.43
CA MET A 16 -12.63 -26.57 -28.24
C MET A 16 -12.09 -27.17 -26.95
N GLN A 17 -11.92 -28.50 -26.88
CA GLN A 17 -11.31 -29.15 -25.73
C GLN A 17 -9.84 -28.76 -25.56
N ASN A 18 -9.08 -28.66 -26.65
CA ASN A 18 -7.70 -28.25 -26.62
C ASN A 18 -7.56 -26.76 -26.16
N LYS A 19 -8.41 -25.88 -26.68
CA LYS A 19 -8.50 -24.50 -26.22
C LYS A 19 -8.85 -24.40 -24.73
N HIS A 20 -9.84 -25.17 -24.28
CA HIS A 20 -10.20 -25.20 -22.85
C HIS A 20 -9.04 -25.64 -21.97
N LYS A 21 -8.31 -26.71 -22.36
CA LYS A 21 -7.12 -27.15 -21.65
C LYS A 21 -6.05 -26.07 -21.60
N ALA A 22 -5.79 -25.39 -22.73
CA ALA A 22 -4.80 -24.32 -22.80
C ALA A 22 -5.16 -23.13 -21.89
N PHE A 23 -6.43 -22.71 -21.88
CA PHE A 23 -6.91 -21.66 -20.97
C PHE A 23 -6.80 -22.09 -19.50
N PHE A 24 -7.11 -23.33 -19.17
CA PHE A 24 -7.00 -23.83 -17.80
C PHE A 24 -5.54 -23.82 -17.31
N VAL A 25 -4.60 -24.27 -18.16
CA VAL A 25 -3.17 -24.23 -17.83
C VAL A 25 -2.68 -22.79 -17.67
N ALA A 26 -3.07 -21.90 -18.58
CA ALA A 26 -2.70 -20.49 -18.50
C ALA A 26 -3.26 -19.81 -17.21
N LEU A 27 -4.51 -20.08 -16.88
CA LEU A 27 -5.13 -19.54 -15.66
C LEU A 27 -4.42 -20.05 -14.40
N ASN A 28 -4.11 -21.34 -14.33
CA ASN A 28 -3.37 -21.89 -13.20
C ASN A 28 -1.95 -21.32 -13.09
N ALA A 29 -1.28 -21.12 -14.21
CA ALA A 29 0.05 -20.49 -14.22
C ALA A 29 0.01 -19.05 -13.70
N ILE A 30 -0.99 -18.27 -14.11
CA ILE A 30 -1.19 -16.89 -13.62
C ILE A 30 -1.52 -16.90 -12.12
N ASN A 31 -2.42 -17.76 -11.67
CA ASN A 31 -2.79 -17.84 -10.26
C ASN A 31 -1.58 -18.24 -9.39
N ASN A 32 -0.83 -19.26 -9.79
CA ASN A 32 0.37 -19.68 -9.07
C ASN A 32 1.44 -18.56 -9.02
N ALA A 33 1.67 -17.85 -10.14
CA ALA A 33 2.58 -16.73 -10.17
C ALA A 33 2.12 -15.60 -9.23
N THR A 34 0.83 -15.31 -9.19
CA THR A 34 0.25 -14.30 -8.29
C THR A 34 0.41 -14.70 -6.82
N GLU A 35 0.16 -15.95 -6.48
CA GLU A 35 0.33 -16.48 -5.11
C GLU A 35 1.80 -16.43 -4.67
N ASN A 36 2.73 -16.82 -5.54
CA ASN A 36 4.16 -16.76 -5.25
C ASN A 36 4.63 -15.31 -5.02
N LEU A 37 4.23 -14.38 -5.90
CA LEU A 37 4.53 -12.95 -5.73
C LEU A 37 3.96 -12.41 -4.42
N ARG A 38 2.74 -12.79 -4.07
CA ARG A 38 2.11 -12.38 -2.81
C ARG A 38 2.88 -12.90 -1.61
N ALA A 39 3.25 -14.18 -1.60
CA ALA A 39 3.99 -14.80 -0.51
C ALA A 39 5.36 -14.14 -0.27
N GLU A 40 6.00 -13.63 -1.32
CA GLU A 40 7.27 -12.92 -1.25
C GLU A 40 7.12 -11.45 -0.82
N ILE A 41 6.12 -10.76 -1.38
CA ILE A 41 5.93 -9.31 -1.22
C ILE A 41 5.23 -8.97 0.10
N SER A 42 4.19 -9.70 0.48
CA SER A 42 3.34 -9.35 1.63
C SER A 42 4.09 -9.22 2.95
N PRO A 43 5.04 -10.09 3.32
CA PRO A 43 5.76 -9.96 4.59
C PRO A 43 6.61 -8.68 4.67
N ARG A 44 7.34 -8.36 3.59
CA ARG A 44 8.21 -7.16 3.54
C ARG A 44 7.38 -5.88 3.55
N LEU A 45 6.32 -5.83 2.74
CA LEU A 45 5.38 -4.72 2.72
C LEU A 45 4.72 -4.54 4.10
N GLY A 46 4.30 -5.66 4.71
CA GLY A 46 3.66 -5.69 6.01
C GLY A 46 4.54 -5.15 7.13
N GLU A 47 5.78 -5.57 7.20
CA GLU A 47 6.73 -5.12 8.23
C GLU A 47 6.96 -3.61 8.16
N TYR A 48 7.24 -3.08 6.98
CA TYR A 48 7.50 -1.64 6.82
C TYR A 48 6.24 -0.79 7.06
N ALA A 49 5.10 -1.19 6.50
CA ALA A 49 3.83 -0.49 6.71
C ALA A 49 3.42 -0.49 8.18
N THR A 50 3.63 -1.61 8.90
CA THR A 50 3.38 -1.70 10.34
C THR A 50 4.23 -0.68 11.10
N ARG A 51 5.53 -0.62 10.83
CA ARG A 51 6.45 0.31 11.50
C ARG A 51 6.03 1.76 11.32
N VAL A 52 5.71 2.17 10.09
CA VAL A 52 5.24 3.53 9.80
C VAL A 52 3.90 3.81 10.48
N MET A 53 2.98 2.85 10.47
CA MET A 53 1.67 2.99 11.12
C MET A 53 1.79 3.06 12.65
N GLU A 54 2.69 2.30 13.27
CA GLU A 54 2.99 2.36 14.70
C GLU A 54 3.47 3.75 15.13
N ILE A 55 4.37 4.36 14.34
CA ILE A 55 4.86 5.72 14.61
C ILE A 55 3.71 6.74 14.56
N MET A 56 2.81 6.62 13.56
CA MET A 56 1.69 7.55 13.38
C MET A 56 0.55 7.36 14.37
N THR A 57 0.46 6.20 15.00
CA THR A 57 -0.69 5.86 15.88
C THR A 57 -0.30 5.53 17.30
N ASP A 58 0.96 5.83 17.69
CA ASP A 58 1.53 5.49 19.01
C ASP A 58 1.29 4.01 19.35
N LYS A 59 1.62 3.12 18.41
CA LYS A 59 1.49 1.65 18.49
C LYS A 59 0.05 1.11 18.64
N LYS A 60 -0.95 1.91 18.35
CA LYS A 60 -2.34 1.44 18.38
C LYS A 60 -2.63 0.35 17.33
N TYR A 61 -1.91 0.34 16.23
CA TYR A 61 -1.99 -0.70 15.19
C TYR A 61 -0.62 -1.35 15.05
N THR A 62 -0.56 -2.66 15.28
CA THR A 62 0.67 -3.41 15.49
C THR A 62 0.97 -4.44 14.41
N SER A 63 0.05 -4.64 13.48
CA SER A 63 0.24 -5.57 12.36
C SER A 63 -0.52 -5.10 11.14
N PHE A 64 0.12 -5.23 10.00
CA PHE A 64 -0.44 -4.99 8.68
C PHE A 64 -0.57 -6.32 7.95
N ASP A 65 -1.69 -6.55 7.30
CA ASP A 65 -1.94 -7.76 6.53
C ASP A 65 -2.62 -7.44 5.19
N VAL A 66 -2.24 -8.18 4.16
CA VAL A 66 -2.86 -8.11 2.83
C VAL A 66 -3.50 -9.46 2.53
N SER A 67 -4.81 -9.50 2.68
CA SER A 67 -5.60 -10.70 2.39
C SER A 67 -5.92 -10.85 0.90
N ASP A 68 -6.66 -11.91 0.56
CA ASP A 68 -7.11 -12.19 -0.79
C ASP A 68 -7.85 -11.01 -1.42
N GLY A 69 -7.56 -10.75 -2.69
CA GLY A 69 -8.12 -9.61 -3.42
C GLY A 69 -7.49 -8.25 -3.05
N LEU A 70 -6.24 -8.23 -2.50
CA LEU A 70 -5.51 -7.02 -2.09
C LEU A 70 -6.24 -6.18 -1.04
N LYS A 71 -7.03 -6.82 -0.18
CA LYS A 71 -7.68 -6.13 0.93
C LYS A 71 -6.68 -5.91 2.06
N VAL A 72 -6.50 -4.65 2.41
CA VAL A 72 -5.60 -4.21 3.46
C VAL A 72 -6.32 -4.17 4.80
N SER A 73 -5.69 -4.71 5.83
CA SER A 73 -6.17 -4.65 7.20
C SER A 73 -5.03 -4.42 8.19
N PHE A 74 -5.39 -3.86 9.34
CA PHE A 74 -4.48 -3.65 10.46
C PHE A 74 -5.03 -4.34 11.71
N THR A 75 -4.16 -4.92 12.52
CA THR A 75 -4.52 -5.44 13.84
C THR A 75 -4.27 -4.37 14.89
N ASP A 76 -5.27 -4.10 15.71
CA ASP A 76 -5.12 -3.16 16.81
C ASP A 76 -4.48 -3.80 18.05
N GLU A 77 -4.15 -2.98 19.06
CA GLU A 77 -3.55 -3.39 20.34
C GLU A 77 -4.34 -4.46 21.10
N SER A 78 -5.65 -4.58 20.83
CA SER A 78 -6.51 -5.62 21.40
C SER A 78 -6.49 -6.94 20.62
N GLY A 79 -5.71 -7.03 19.54
CA GLY A 79 -5.65 -8.18 18.65
C GLY A 79 -6.80 -8.25 17.64
N LYS A 80 -7.60 -7.19 17.52
CA LYS A 80 -8.73 -7.15 16.60
C LYS A 80 -8.29 -6.63 15.22
N GLN A 81 -8.50 -7.44 14.20
CA GLN A 81 -8.25 -7.05 12.81
C GLN A 81 -9.34 -6.10 12.30
N LYS A 82 -8.92 -5.02 11.66
CA LYS A 82 -9.78 -3.99 11.06
C LYS A 82 -9.38 -3.74 9.62
N SER A 83 -10.31 -3.88 8.69
CA SER A 83 -10.09 -3.44 7.32
C SER A 83 -9.90 -1.92 7.27
N ILE A 84 -9.08 -1.46 6.34
CA ILE A 84 -8.81 -0.03 6.11
C ILE A 84 -10.10 0.77 5.87
N ASP A 85 -11.13 0.14 5.30
CA ASP A 85 -12.43 0.77 5.02
C ASP A 85 -13.23 1.15 6.27
N PHE A 86 -12.96 0.47 7.40
CA PHE A 86 -13.62 0.71 8.69
C PHE A 86 -12.82 1.61 9.64
N LEU A 87 -11.69 2.14 9.19
CA LEU A 87 -10.92 3.11 9.95
C LEU A 87 -11.55 4.50 9.86
N SER A 88 -11.33 5.34 10.90
CA SER A 88 -11.71 6.75 10.82
C SER A 88 -10.94 7.45 9.68
N GLY A 89 -11.51 8.52 9.10
CA GLY A 89 -10.91 9.23 7.97
C GLY A 89 -9.41 9.51 8.16
N GLY A 90 -9.05 10.18 9.27
CA GLY A 90 -7.65 10.48 9.54
C GLY A 90 -6.76 9.23 9.75
N THR A 91 -7.28 8.15 10.35
CA THR A 91 -6.52 6.89 10.48
C THR A 91 -6.36 6.19 9.14
N ARG A 92 -7.37 6.28 8.27
CA ARG A 92 -7.31 5.75 6.91
C ARG A 92 -6.26 6.48 6.07
N ASP A 93 -6.17 7.81 6.19
CA ASP A 93 -5.13 8.59 5.51
C ASP A 93 -3.73 8.16 5.97
N MET A 94 -3.53 7.95 7.27
CA MET A 94 -2.28 7.40 7.82
C MET A 94 -1.97 6.00 7.25
N ALA A 95 -2.96 5.13 7.15
CA ALA A 95 -2.80 3.80 6.59
C ALA A 95 -2.36 3.84 5.12
N TYR A 96 -2.93 4.73 4.30
CA TYR A 96 -2.48 4.92 2.92
C TYR A 96 -1.05 5.43 2.82
N ILE A 97 -0.65 6.35 3.71
CA ILE A 97 0.75 6.82 3.78
C ILE A 97 1.68 5.66 4.14
N ALA A 98 1.33 4.83 5.12
CA ALA A 98 2.13 3.67 5.52
C ALA A 98 2.32 2.66 4.37
N VAL A 99 1.23 2.32 3.67
CA VAL A 99 1.28 1.43 2.50
C VAL A 99 2.13 2.03 1.37
N ARG A 100 1.96 3.31 1.08
CA ARG A 100 2.73 4.00 0.04
C ARG A 100 4.21 4.04 0.37
N ALA A 101 4.57 4.32 1.61
CA ALA A 101 5.95 4.32 2.06
C ALA A 101 6.58 2.91 1.94
N ALA A 102 5.84 1.87 2.33
CA ALA A 102 6.28 0.49 2.21
C ALA A 102 6.48 0.05 0.74
N LEU A 103 5.60 0.47 -0.16
CA LEU A 103 5.75 0.22 -1.59
C LEU A 103 6.99 0.91 -2.17
N ILE A 104 7.26 2.15 -1.77
CA ILE A 104 8.44 2.89 -2.20
C ILE A 104 9.71 2.19 -1.71
N ASP A 105 9.76 1.80 -0.45
CA ASP A 105 10.91 1.07 0.13
C ASP A 105 11.18 -0.24 -0.58
N MET A 106 10.13 -0.96 -0.95
CA MET A 106 10.24 -2.26 -1.60
C MET A 106 10.63 -2.17 -3.07
N LEU A 107 10.13 -1.17 -3.81
CA LEU A 107 10.25 -1.09 -5.27
C LEU A 107 11.47 -0.30 -5.73
N TYR A 108 12.04 0.57 -4.89
CA TYR A 108 13.09 1.48 -5.30
C TYR A 108 14.32 1.38 -4.40
N SER A 109 15.47 1.10 -5.00
CA SER A 109 16.77 1.16 -4.31
C SER A 109 17.16 2.62 -3.99
N GLU A 110 16.86 3.54 -4.93
CA GLU A 110 16.94 4.99 -4.72
C GLU A 110 15.51 5.49 -4.57
N LYS A 111 15.14 5.87 -3.35
CA LYS A 111 13.76 6.24 -3.02
C LYS A 111 13.38 7.55 -3.70
N PRO A 112 12.31 7.57 -4.53
CA PRO A 112 11.80 8.80 -5.10
C PRO A 112 11.21 9.70 -3.99
N PRO A 113 11.15 11.02 -4.21
CA PRO A 113 10.55 11.92 -3.24
C PRO A 113 9.04 11.66 -3.09
N ILE A 114 8.53 11.84 -1.87
CA ILE A 114 7.10 11.76 -1.57
C ILE A 114 6.53 13.18 -1.44
N CYS A 115 5.45 13.45 -2.18
CA CYS A 115 4.71 14.69 -2.07
C CYS A 115 3.46 14.49 -1.19
N PHE A 116 3.31 15.33 -0.19
CA PHE A 116 2.18 15.41 0.71
C PHE A 116 1.43 16.73 0.43
N ASP A 117 0.29 16.62 -0.26
CA ASP A 117 -0.55 17.78 -0.58
C ASP A 117 -1.75 17.79 0.37
N GLU A 118 -1.81 18.80 1.25
CA GLU A 118 -2.83 18.97 2.30
C GLU A 118 -3.12 17.68 3.11
N SER A 119 -2.15 16.76 3.20
CA SER A 119 -2.33 15.43 3.80
C SER A 119 -2.61 15.47 5.30
N PHE A 120 -2.41 16.61 5.95
CA PHE A 120 -2.68 16.82 7.37
C PHE A 120 -4.07 17.42 7.65
N ALA A 121 -4.87 17.68 6.60
CA ALA A 121 -6.11 18.45 6.73
C ALA A 121 -7.12 17.83 7.71
N HIS A 122 -7.19 16.50 7.77
CA HIS A 122 -8.11 15.75 8.64
C HIS A 122 -7.50 15.31 9.97
N GLN A 123 -6.31 15.83 10.30
CA GLN A 123 -5.60 15.44 11.51
C GLN A 123 -5.72 16.53 12.60
N ASP A 124 -5.96 16.10 13.84
CA ASP A 124 -5.77 16.94 15.02
C ASP A 124 -4.28 17.20 15.28
N ASN A 125 -3.97 18.06 16.27
CA ASN A 125 -2.59 18.45 16.55
C ASN A 125 -1.71 17.26 16.98
N VAL A 126 -2.25 16.32 17.76
CA VAL A 126 -1.51 15.15 18.25
C VAL A 126 -1.15 14.23 17.08
N ARG A 127 -2.13 13.94 16.22
CA ARG A 127 -1.94 13.12 15.03
C ARG A 127 -1.05 13.78 13.99
N ALA A 128 -1.19 15.09 13.80
CA ALA A 128 -0.29 15.84 12.91
C ALA A 128 1.17 15.73 13.37
N GLY A 129 1.44 15.83 14.67
CA GLY A 129 2.77 15.60 15.23
C GLY A 129 3.26 14.17 15.03
N ALA A 130 2.39 13.18 15.19
CA ALA A 130 2.72 11.78 14.93
C ALA A 130 3.03 11.50 13.44
N MET A 131 2.27 12.10 12.53
CA MET A 131 2.56 12.03 11.08
C MET A 131 3.90 12.71 10.76
N MET A 132 4.23 13.83 11.40
CA MET A 132 5.52 14.50 11.19
C MET A 132 6.69 13.63 11.67
N ARG A 133 6.53 12.89 12.78
CA ARG A 133 7.53 11.89 13.22
C ARG A 133 7.71 10.76 12.20
N ALA A 134 6.63 10.32 11.56
CA ALA A 134 6.73 9.33 10.49
C ALA A 134 7.45 9.89 9.26
N ILE A 135 7.20 11.15 8.88
CA ILE A 135 7.92 11.81 7.79
C ILE A 135 9.41 11.95 8.12
N LYS A 136 9.73 12.30 9.38
CA LYS A 136 11.13 12.29 9.84
C LYS A 136 11.75 10.90 9.68
N TYR A 137 11.06 9.84 10.12
CA TYR A 137 11.53 8.47 9.94
C TYR A 137 11.80 8.16 8.46
N LEU A 138 10.90 8.54 7.54
CA LEU A 138 11.11 8.36 6.10
C LEU A 138 12.32 9.13 5.58
N ALA A 139 12.56 10.35 6.09
CA ALA A 139 13.73 11.14 5.74
C ALA A 139 15.04 10.50 6.24
N ASP A 140 15.04 9.98 7.47
CA ASP A 140 16.18 9.26 8.06
C ASP A 140 16.50 7.97 7.25
N GLU A 141 15.48 7.36 6.63
CA GLU A 141 15.59 6.22 5.71
C GLU A 141 15.94 6.63 4.26
N GLY A 142 16.28 7.90 4.03
CA GLY A 142 16.72 8.43 2.74
C GLY A 142 15.61 8.82 1.77
N CYS A 143 14.37 8.94 2.23
CA CYS A 143 13.25 9.36 1.39
C CYS A 143 12.99 10.85 1.55
N GLN A 144 13.23 11.66 0.52
CA GLN A 144 12.91 13.09 0.53
C GLN A 144 11.40 13.30 0.56
N SER A 145 10.94 14.26 1.39
CA SER A 145 9.51 14.57 1.53
C SER A 145 9.25 16.05 1.21
N PHE A 146 8.25 16.33 0.39
CA PHE A 146 7.72 17.65 0.12
C PHE A 146 6.32 17.77 0.71
N ILE A 147 6.12 18.75 1.58
CA ILE A 147 4.82 19.01 2.21
C ILE A 147 4.27 20.32 1.67
N PHE A 148 3.15 20.26 0.97
CA PHE A 148 2.40 21.42 0.52
C PHE A 148 1.21 21.64 1.46
N THR A 149 1.14 22.82 2.07
CA THR A 149 0.07 23.14 3.02
C THR A 149 -0.22 24.64 3.05
N CYS A 150 -1.47 24.99 3.27
CA CYS A 150 -1.88 26.37 3.54
C CYS A 150 -1.85 26.72 5.05
N ARG A 151 -1.44 25.79 5.92
CA ARG A 151 -1.51 25.94 7.37
C ARG A 151 -0.11 26.13 7.98
N GLY A 152 0.05 27.16 8.80
CA GLY A 152 1.31 27.39 9.51
C GLY A 152 1.69 26.33 10.54
N ARG A 153 0.71 25.51 10.98
CA ARG A 153 0.92 24.42 11.94
C ARG A 153 1.92 23.38 11.42
N GLU A 154 1.76 22.94 10.18
CA GLU A 154 2.61 21.91 9.57
C GLU A 154 4.05 22.43 9.41
N ALA A 155 4.22 23.71 9.05
CA ALA A 155 5.54 24.35 8.98
C ALA A 155 6.23 24.39 10.34
N ALA A 156 5.49 24.75 11.41
CA ALA A 156 6.01 24.74 12.78
C ALA A 156 6.42 23.33 13.21
N LEU A 157 5.55 22.33 13.00
CA LEU A 157 5.85 20.93 13.32
C LEU A 157 7.06 20.39 12.55
N ALA A 158 7.21 20.76 11.28
CA ALA A 158 8.37 20.35 10.48
C ALA A 158 9.67 20.93 11.06
N SER A 159 9.67 22.23 11.40
CA SER A 159 10.84 22.89 12.01
C SER A 159 11.24 22.29 13.36
N GLU A 160 10.25 21.85 14.15
CA GLU A 160 10.49 21.27 15.48
C GLU A 160 10.93 19.81 15.43
N THR A 161 10.44 19.06 14.43
CA THR A 161 10.58 17.60 14.40
C THR A 161 11.71 17.14 13.47
N VAL A 162 11.92 17.83 12.35
CA VAL A 162 12.85 17.42 11.30
C VAL A 162 14.03 18.38 11.23
N GLU A 163 15.20 17.95 11.66
CA GLU A 163 16.41 18.75 11.57
C GLU A 163 16.75 19.06 10.11
N GLY A 164 17.01 20.32 9.81
CA GLY A 164 17.31 20.77 8.44
C GLY A 164 16.10 20.89 7.51
N ALA A 165 14.87 20.86 8.04
CA ALA A 165 13.68 21.12 7.24
C ALA A 165 13.71 22.51 6.61
N GLY A 166 13.62 22.59 5.28
CA GLY A 166 13.50 23.85 4.53
C GLY A 166 12.05 24.32 4.51
N ILE A 167 11.78 25.54 5.01
CA ILE A 167 10.45 26.14 4.97
C ILE A 167 10.43 27.26 3.93
N TYR A 168 9.54 27.11 2.94
CA TYR A 168 9.40 28.05 1.84
C TYR A 168 7.98 28.58 1.79
N LYS A 169 7.83 29.91 1.74
CA LYS A 169 6.53 30.57 1.56
C LYS A 169 6.34 30.86 0.07
N LEU A 170 5.32 30.31 -0.52
CA LEU A 170 4.90 30.67 -1.87
C LEU A 170 4.04 31.93 -1.79
N SER A 171 4.37 32.92 -2.61
CA SER A 171 3.66 34.21 -2.73
C SER A 171 2.52 34.11 -3.72
#